data_b38c8faab59dba9f91fcb88668577215
#
_entry.id   b38c8faab59dba9f91fcb88668577215
#
_cell.length_a   1.000
_cell.length_b   1.000
_cell.length_c   1.000
_cell.angle_alpha   90.00
_cell.angle_beta   90.00
_cell.angle_gamma   90.00
#
_symmetry.space_group_name_H-M   'P 1'
#
loop_
_entity.id
_entity.type
_entity.pdbx_description
1 polymer ?
#
loop_
_entity_poly.entity_id
_entity_poly.type
_entity_poly.pdbx_seq_one_letter_code
_entity_poly.pdbx_strand_id
1 'polypeptide(L)'
;MIFASQNTKIGSETVFGQRLLPHFKRGRICYDLLPQAGHAHPGPSVDLLGGGVYKTRPLPQRAAALALTAALLTGAAFPAFADTYYIEDGSITISAGTEAGTNKVEQGGTLKSENDRGTIISSSNKDTASDNTVTINAANEKDKVEVTLKDLNIDAGSTGSAAVSVTGSGDTTIELDGSNTLKSGSGHAGLEHNKTDTSGELTIQDNDKNGSLKAAGGQYGAGIGGGDYSSGKVTISGGEINATGGYLGAGIGGGEKGSGDVTITGGEITANGGSYGAGIGGGKGVYLASDKKIHGGDGKVTITGGKITATSKSFGAGIGGGSNGSGDVTIEGNTEVNAAGGTGGAGIGGGYGAKNNSNSTGNQITIRSNENGSPTVNAVGGGTKKGIADIGGAGIGTGSKSDANTAITLEGKVTIKATAGKGNVAIGTNGNEQVFTGLAGGTSITRKDSDKNDIPPLPGDNVPTPSGGDTAGGGSTGGGSTGGDSTGGDSTGGDSADVSVQESVFPGLVVTGKDGQRTSYTSIRGNNILSLRVGRFTASFRISLSTLRQLRAEGIDTITFQTILCSTTLSVDELLAMGGEDTSVVLAHNLGTARLTVGGADHSELLK
;
A
#
# COMPACT_ATOMS: atom_id res chain seq x y z
N MET A 1 28.68 52.10 -28.08
CA MET A 1 27.99 52.17 -29.38
C MET A 1 26.65 51.48 -29.15
N ILE A 2 25.64 52.12 -28.71
CA ILE A 2 24.60 53.05 -29.20
C ILE A 2 24.14 52.67 -30.62
N PHE A 3 22.90 52.24 -30.70
CA PHE A 3 21.79 52.60 -31.58
C PHE A 3 20.73 51.50 -31.43
N ALA A 4 19.60 51.65 -30.80
CA ALA A 4 18.42 52.48 -31.04
C ALA A 4 17.52 51.98 -32.18
N SER A 5 16.36 51.43 -31.76
CA SER A 5 14.98 51.83 -32.09
C SER A 5 14.59 51.93 -33.58
N GLN A 6 13.51 51.26 -33.94
CA GLN A 6 12.37 51.94 -34.56
C GLN A 6 11.07 51.10 -34.50
N ASN A 7 10.06 51.75 -34.01
CA ASN A 7 8.62 51.47 -34.11
C ASN A 7 8.11 51.71 -35.53
N THR A 8 7.11 50.94 -35.97
CA THR A 8 6.11 51.47 -36.89
C THR A 8 4.70 50.90 -36.51
N LYS A 9 3.85 51.81 -36.07
CA LYS A 9 2.37 51.73 -36.02
C LYS A 9 1.82 52.13 -37.38
N ILE A 10 0.68 51.54 -37.79
CA ILE A 10 -0.44 52.07 -38.59
C ILE A 10 -1.44 50.93 -38.65
N GLY A 11 -2.75 51.00 -38.42
CA GLY A 11 -3.73 52.02 -38.21
C GLY A 11 -5.10 51.34 -38.34
N SER A 12 -5.98 51.80 -37.57
CA SER A 12 -7.39 51.59 -37.40
C SER A 12 -8.23 51.23 -38.64
N GLU A 13 -9.28 50.40 -38.45
CA GLU A 13 -10.66 50.88 -38.71
C GLU A 13 -11.71 49.93 -38.09
N THR A 14 -12.66 50.56 -37.43
CA THR A 14 -13.87 50.10 -36.81
C THR A 14 -14.99 49.89 -37.82
N VAL A 15 -15.76 48.78 -37.70
CA VAL A 15 -17.20 48.81 -38.12
C VAL A 15 -18.05 48.01 -37.13
N PHE A 16 -19.11 48.65 -36.75
CA PHE A 16 -20.24 48.26 -35.90
C PHE A 16 -21.02 47.04 -36.43
N GLY A 17 -21.57 46.23 -35.51
CA GLY A 17 -22.60 45.26 -35.90
C GLY A 17 -23.16 44.43 -34.73
N GLN A 18 -24.01 45.03 -33.96
CA GLN A 18 -25.22 44.53 -33.26
C GLN A 18 -25.20 43.14 -32.57
N ARG A 19 -25.43 43.24 -31.25
CA ARG A 19 -25.97 42.21 -30.37
C ARG A 19 -27.34 41.70 -30.84
N LEU A 20 -27.54 40.39 -30.78
CA LEU A 20 -28.85 39.80 -30.59
C LEU A 20 -28.74 38.68 -29.56
N LEU A 21 -29.36 38.89 -28.41
CA LEU A 21 -29.71 37.89 -27.41
C LEU A 21 -31.00 37.19 -27.86
N PRO A 22 -31.12 35.87 -27.69
CA PRO A 22 -32.46 35.28 -27.66
C PRO A 22 -32.89 34.97 -26.23
N HIS A 23 -34.05 35.51 -25.94
CA HIS A 23 -34.86 35.23 -24.76
C HIS A 23 -35.32 33.76 -24.71
N PHE A 24 -35.20 33.14 -23.54
CA PHE A 24 -35.92 31.93 -23.19
C PHE A 24 -37.41 32.18 -23.11
N LYS A 25 -38.23 31.39 -23.82
CA LYS A 25 -39.62 31.10 -23.48
C LYS A 25 -39.89 29.60 -23.50
N ARG A 26 -40.44 29.14 -22.35
CA ARG A 26 -41.00 27.81 -22.16
C ARG A 26 -42.06 27.55 -23.23
N GLY A 27 -42.00 26.37 -23.88
CA GLY A 27 -43.04 25.83 -24.76
C GLY A 27 -43.10 24.32 -24.65
N ARG A 28 -44.17 23.84 -24.03
CA ARG A 28 -44.59 22.42 -24.10
C ARG A 28 -44.96 22.09 -25.53
N ILE A 29 -44.52 20.92 -26.03
CA ILE A 29 -45.08 20.34 -27.23
C ILE A 29 -45.78 19.05 -26.79
N CYS A 30 -47.11 19.09 -26.81
CA CYS A 30 -47.98 17.92 -26.77
C CYS A 30 -48.16 17.41 -28.20
N TYR A 31 -47.99 16.14 -28.40
CA TYR A 31 -48.48 15.46 -29.60
C TYR A 31 -49.72 14.63 -29.23
N ASP A 32 -50.89 15.12 -29.62
CA ASP A 32 -52.11 14.34 -29.70
C ASP A 32 -52.09 13.49 -30.95
N LEU A 33 -52.27 12.20 -30.80
CA LEU A 33 -52.66 11.30 -31.87
C LEU A 33 -53.99 10.67 -31.51
N LEU A 34 -55.06 11.14 -32.14
CA LEU A 34 -56.36 10.50 -32.14
C LEU A 34 -56.57 9.69 -33.42
N PRO A 35 -57.50 8.73 -33.40
CA PRO A 35 -57.53 7.59 -34.28
C PRO A 35 -58.49 7.78 -35.46
N GLN A 36 -58.25 7.09 -36.56
CA GLN A 36 -59.26 6.90 -37.60
C GLN A 36 -59.68 5.45 -37.65
N ALA A 37 -60.97 5.28 -37.50
CA ALA A 37 -61.70 4.02 -37.67
C ALA A 37 -62.03 3.75 -39.15
N GLY A 38 -62.10 2.49 -39.51
CA GLY A 38 -62.55 2.09 -40.86
C GLY A 38 -62.82 0.58 -41.00
N HIS A 39 -64.04 0.24 -40.67
CA HIS A 39 -64.95 -0.78 -41.27
C HIS A 39 -64.51 -2.26 -41.48
N ALA A 40 -65.35 -3.07 -40.87
CA ALA A 40 -65.52 -4.52 -40.94
C ALA A 40 -66.08 -5.04 -42.32
N HIS A 41 -65.85 -6.33 -42.64
CA HIS A 41 -66.90 -7.31 -42.97
C HIS A 41 -66.30 -8.74 -43.07
N PRO A 42 -67.12 -9.79 -43.00
CA PRO A 42 -66.93 -10.99 -42.19
C PRO A 42 -66.71 -12.32 -42.93
N GLY A 43 -66.18 -13.28 -42.17
CA GLY A 43 -66.34 -14.73 -42.25
C GLY A 43 -65.78 -15.48 -43.43
N PRO A 44 -65.63 -16.80 -43.41
CA PRO A 44 -66.37 -17.74 -42.59
C PRO A 44 -65.50 -18.73 -41.74
N SER A 45 -66.16 -19.35 -40.81
CA SER A 45 -65.85 -20.52 -40.02
C SER A 45 -65.50 -21.77 -40.82
N VAL A 46 -64.44 -22.49 -40.39
CA VAL A 46 -64.34 -23.94 -40.59
C VAL A 46 -63.78 -24.59 -39.34
N ASP A 47 -64.50 -25.61 -38.93
CA ASP A 47 -64.35 -26.49 -37.81
C ASP A 47 -63.19 -27.49 -37.92
N LEU A 48 -62.63 -27.81 -36.76
CA LEU A 48 -62.38 -29.13 -36.19
C LEU A 48 -61.25 -30.06 -36.67
N LEU A 49 -60.54 -30.50 -35.66
CA LEU A 49 -59.88 -31.79 -35.45
C LEU A 49 -58.46 -32.01 -35.98
N GLY A 50 -57.57 -32.13 -35.03
CA GLY A 50 -56.26 -32.72 -35.24
C GLY A 50 -55.35 -32.57 -34.03
N GLY A 51 -55.40 -33.55 -33.13
CA GLY A 51 -54.53 -33.60 -31.96
C GLY A 51 -53.04 -33.59 -32.34
N GLY A 52 -52.35 -32.59 -31.91
CA GLY A 52 -50.91 -32.49 -32.02
C GLY A 52 -50.33 -32.00 -30.69
N VAL A 53 -49.57 -32.86 -30.05
CA VAL A 53 -48.83 -32.57 -28.82
C VAL A 53 -47.81 -31.45 -29.08
N TYR A 54 -48.12 -30.23 -28.70
CA TYR A 54 -47.16 -29.15 -28.71
C TYR A 54 -46.26 -29.25 -27.48
N LYS A 55 -45.01 -29.66 -27.70
CA LYS A 55 -43.92 -29.44 -26.73
C LYS A 55 -43.76 -27.94 -26.50
N THR A 56 -44.20 -27.44 -25.36
CA THR A 56 -43.92 -26.09 -24.92
C THR A 56 -42.41 -25.90 -24.71
N ARG A 57 -41.80 -25.07 -25.54
CA ARG A 57 -40.43 -24.58 -25.28
C ARG A 57 -40.45 -23.59 -24.10
N PRO A 58 -39.45 -23.61 -23.23
CA PRO A 58 -39.45 -22.77 -22.03
C PRO A 58 -39.31 -21.28 -22.40
N LEU A 59 -40.08 -20.47 -21.71
CA LEU A 59 -40.22 -19.01 -21.79
C LEU A 59 -39.08 -18.12 -21.20
N PRO A 60 -37.84 -18.57 -20.95
CA PRO A 60 -36.89 -17.64 -20.33
C PRO A 60 -36.14 -16.73 -21.32
N GLN A 61 -36.04 -17.10 -22.60
CA GLN A 61 -35.20 -16.29 -23.52
C GLN A 61 -35.89 -15.02 -24.05
N ARG A 62 -37.22 -14.96 -24.10
CA ARG A 62 -37.93 -13.75 -24.54
C ARG A 62 -38.12 -12.72 -23.43
N ALA A 63 -38.26 -13.19 -22.19
CA ALA A 63 -38.31 -12.28 -21.02
C ALA A 63 -36.96 -11.61 -20.76
N ALA A 64 -35.85 -12.33 -20.94
CA ALA A 64 -34.50 -11.78 -20.79
C ALA A 64 -34.18 -10.74 -21.90
N ALA A 65 -34.63 -10.99 -23.16
CA ALA A 65 -34.43 -10.04 -24.25
C ALA A 65 -35.27 -8.76 -24.09
N LEU A 66 -36.47 -8.86 -23.52
CA LEU A 66 -37.33 -7.70 -23.22
C LEU A 66 -36.82 -6.91 -22.01
N ALA A 67 -36.27 -7.57 -21.01
CA ALA A 67 -35.65 -6.90 -19.87
C ALA A 67 -34.39 -6.16 -20.29
N LEU A 68 -33.57 -6.73 -21.16
CA LEU A 68 -32.37 -6.09 -21.70
C LEU A 68 -32.71 -4.88 -22.58
N THR A 69 -33.78 -4.96 -23.39
CA THR A 69 -34.26 -3.83 -24.25
C THR A 69 -34.88 -2.72 -23.40
N ALA A 70 -35.58 -3.04 -22.31
CA ALA A 70 -36.15 -2.06 -21.39
C ALA A 70 -35.06 -1.35 -20.57
N ALA A 71 -34.01 -2.05 -20.15
CA ALA A 71 -32.87 -1.46 -19.47
C ALA A 71 -32.08 -0.48 -20.35
N LEU A 72 -31.94 -0.78 -21.65
CA LEU A 72 -31.35 0.13 -22.65
C LEU A 72 -32.20 1.41 -22.88
N LEU A 73 -33.52 1.34 -22.69
CA LEU A 73 -34.43 2.47 -22.89
C LEU A 73 -34.63 3.34 -21.64
N THR A 74 -34.31 2.82 -20.46
CA THR A 74 -34.49 3.55 -19.19
C THR A 74 -33.25 4.28 -18.69
N GLY A 75 -32.13 4.22 -19.44
CA GLY A 75 -30.87 4.87 -18.99
C GLY A 75 -30.34 4.31 -17.66
N ALA A 76 -30.77 3.08 -17.28
CA ALA A 76 -30.15 2.40 -16.16
C ALA A 76 -28.70 2.13 -16.54
N ALA A 77 -27.79 2.91 -15.96
CA ALA A 77 -26.38 2.64 -16.07
C ALA A 77 -26.14 1.19 -15.57
N PHE A 78 -25.77 0.31 -16.49
CA PHE A 78 -25.16 -0.95 -16.08
C PHE A 78 -23.97 -0.59 -15.21
N PRO A 79 -23.69 -1.31 -14.12
CA PRO A 79 -22.40 -1.14 -13.46
C PRO A 79 -21.35 -1.33 -14.57
N ALA A 80 -20.64 -0.26 -14.89
CA ALA A 80 -19.53 -0.33 -15.82
C ALA A 80 -18.55 -1.35 -15.21
N PHE A 81 -18.30 -2.44 -15.91
CA PHE A 81 -17.22 -3.34 -15.56
C PHE A 81 -15.92 -2.54 -15.69
N ALA A 82 -14.96 -2.77 -14.80
CA ALA A 82 -13.64 -2.21 -14.93
C ALA A 82 -13.08 -2.51 -16.32
N ASP A 83 -12.73 -1.46 -17.07
CA ASP A 83 -12.11 -1.65 -18.37
C ASP A 83 -10.63 -1.99 -18.20
N THR A 84 -10.12 -2.89 -19.04
CA THR A 84 -8.71 -3.24 -19.06
C THR A 84 -8.04 -2.63 -20.27
N TYR A 85 -6.97 -1.86 -20.01
CA TYR A 85 -6.16 -1.20 -21.02
C TYR A 85 -4.80 -1.89 -21.13
N TYR A 86 -4.51 -2.46 -22.30
CA TYR A 86 -3.24 -3.14 -22.53
C TYR A 86 -2.17 -2.15 -22.94
N ILE A 87 -1.04 -2.15 -22.21
CA ILE A 87 0.04 -1.16 -22.41
C ILE A 87 0.66 -1.23 -23.82
N GLU A 88 0.56 -2.37 -24.48
CA GLU A 88 1.07 -2.57 -25.85
C GLU A 88 0.31 -1.74 -26.89
N ASP A 89 -0.94 -1.35 -26.61
CA ASP A 89 -1.78 -0.55 -27.51
C ASP A 89 -1.40 0.96 -27.51
N GLY A 90 -0.38 1.34 -26.76
CA GLY A 90 0.16 2.71 -26.67
C GLY A 90 0.23 3.24 -25.24
N SER A 91 0.99 4.31 -25.04
CA SER A 91 1.11 4.98 -23.75
C SER A 91 -0.25 5.47 -23.25
N ILE A 92 -0.46 5.35 -21.93
CA ILE A 92 -1.74 5.60 -21.26
C ILE A 92 -1.63 6.86 -20.40
N THR A 93 -2.62 7.76 -20.52
CA THR A 93 -2.80 8.89 -19.62
C THR A 93 -4.13 8.75 -18.88
N ILE A 94 -4.08 8.86 -17.55
CA ILE A 94 -5.24 8.74 -16.68
C ILE A 94 -5.37 10.01 -15.85
N SER A 95 -6.59 10.52 -15.74
CA SER A 95 -6.93 11.64 -14.87
C SER A 95 -8.29 11.38 -14.22
N ALA A 96 -8.69 12.24 -13.29
CA ALA A 96 -10.03 12.16 -12.73
C ALA A 96 -11.09 12.36 -13.83
N GLY A 97 -12.12 11.54 -13.83
CA GLY A 97 -13.26 11.65 -14.71
C GLY A 97 -14.18 12.81 -14.32
N THR A 98 -15.23 13.04 -15.09
CA THR A 98 -16.24 14.08 -14.80
C THR A 98 -17.21 13.68 -13.71
N GLU A 99 -17.35 12.36 -13.45
CA GLU A 99 -18.12 11.79 -12.35
C GLU A 99 -17.20 11.42 -11.19
N ALA A 100 -17.66 11.60 -9.97
CA ALA A 100 -16.88 11.23 -8.79
C ALA A 100 -16.57 9.72 -8.75
N GLY A 101 -15.31 9.37 -8.45
CA GLY A 101 -14.85 7.99 -8.39
C GLY A 101 -14.74 7.31 -9.77
N THR A 102 -14.54 8.10 -10.82
CA THR A 102 -14.25 7.62 -12.16
C THR A 102 -12.96 8.22 -12.71
N ASN A 103 -12.38 7.55 -13.68
CA ASN A 103 -11.19 7.99 -14.40
C ASN A 103 -11.49 8.33 -15.85
N LYS A 104 -10.88 9.39 -16.34
CA LYS A 104 -10.72 9.65 -17.75
C LYS A 104 -9.47 8.92 -18.24
N VAL A 105 -9.60 8.13 -19.29
CA VAL A 105 -8.50 7.33 -19.85
C VAL A 105 -8.27 7.68 -21.31
N GLU A 106 -7.04 8.06 -21.62
CA GLU A 106 -6.55 8.28 -22.98
C GLU A 106 -5.42 7.27 -23.27
N GLN A 107 -5.41 6.66 -24.44
CA GLN A 107 -4.37 5.71 -24.86
C GLN A 107 -3.99 5.91 -26.31
N GLY A 108 -2.67 5.96 -26.58
CA GLY A 108 -2.16 6.23 -27.92
C GLY A 108 -2.63 7.57 -28.50
N GLY A 109 -2.87 8.57 -27.62
CA GLY A 109 -3.39 9.89 -27.99
C GLY A 109 -4.90 9.90 -28.31
N THR A 110 -5.61 8.83 -28.02
CA THR A 110 -7.05 8.70 -28.27
C THR A 110 -7.80 8.50 -26.96
N LEU A 111 -8.89 9.27 -26.78
CA LEU A 111 -9.80 9.10 -25.64
C LEU A 111 -10.45 7.71 -25.72
N LYS A 112 -10.33 6.93 -24.67
CA LYS A 112 -10.95 5.61 -24.52
C LYS A 112 -12.20 5.68 -23.64
N SER A 113 -12.12 6.39 -22.53
CA SER A 113 -13.24 6.60 -21.60
C SER A 113 -13.17 7.96 -20.93
N GLU A 114 -14.32 8.62 -20.73
CA GLU A 114 -14.42 9.84 -19.90
C GLU A 114 -14.68 9.51 -18.43
N ASN A 115 -15.29 8.37 -18.13
CA ASN A 115 -15.73 8.00 -16.80
C ASN A 115 -15.63 6.48 -16.59
N ASP A 116 -14.42 5.94 -16.64
CA ASP A 116 -14.15 4.54 -16.35
C ASP A 116 -14.17 4.28 -14.83
N ARG A 117 -14.82 3.19 -14.43
CA ARG A 117 -14.88 2.75 -13.03
C ARG A 117 -14.02 1.52 -12.83
N GLY A 118 -12.94 1.67 -12.04
CA GLY A 118 -12.04 0.56 -11.74
C GLY A 118 -11.04 0.27 -12.85
N THR A 119 -10.40 1.31 -13.36
CA THR A 119 -9.38 1.25 -14.44
C THR A 119 -8.29 0.23 -14.15
N ILE A 120 -8.15 -0.76 -15.04
CA ILE A 120 -7.11 -1.78 -14.98
C ILE A 120 -6.10 -1.54 -16.09
N ILE A 121 -4.82 -1.45 -15.74
CA ILE A 121 -3.71 -1.39 -16.71
C ILE A 121 -2.98 -2.73 -16.65
N SER A 122 -2.80 -3.36 -17.80
CA SER A 122 -2.23 -4.70 -17.90
C SER A 122 -1.28 -4.82 -19.09
N SER A 123 -0.49 -5.89 -19.10
CA SER A 123 0.20 -6.36 -20.31
C SER A 123 -0.57 -7.53 -20.91
N SER A 124 -0.75 -7.53 -22.22
CA SER A 124 -1.33 -8.68 -22.95
C SER A 124 -0.37 -9.88 -22.89
N ASN A 125 0.92 -9.61 -22.77
CA ASN A 125 1.97 -10.59 -22.53
C ASN A 125 2.94 -10.08 -21.47
N LYS A 126 2.76 -10.52 -20.23
CA LYS A 126 3.59 -10.12 -19.08
C LYS A 126 5.09 -10.48 -19.20
N ASP A 127 5.43 -11.42 -20.08
CA ASP A 127 6.82 -11.86 -20.27
C ASP A 127 7.60 -10.95 -21.25
N THR A 128 6.89 -10.06 -21.95
CA THR A 128 7.49 -9.08 -22.87
C THR A 128 7.24 -7.68 -22.37
N ALA A 129 8.30 -6.94 -22.05
CA ALA A 129 8.18 -5.57 -21.58
C ALA A 129 7.79 -4.64 -22.73
N SER A 130 6.84 -3.74 -22.46
CA SER A 130 6.51 -2.61 -23.35
C SER A 130 7.41 -1.41 -23.04
N ASP A 131 7.72 -0.58 -24.02
CA ASP A 131 8.38 0.72 -23.85
C ASP A 131 7.37 1.88 -23.75
N ASN A 132 6.08 1.62 -23.91
CA ASN A 132 5.01 2.55 -23.61
C ASN A 132 4.93 2.81 -22.10
N THR A 133 4.43 3.99 -21.73
CA THR A 133 4.44 4.48 -20.35
C THR A 133 3.05 4.84 -19.87
N VAL A 134 2.90 4.92 -18.55
CA VAL A 134 1.66 5.34 -17.90
C VAL A 134 1.87 6.67 -17.20
N THR A 135 0.99 7.64 -17.44
CA THR A 135 0.93 8.90 -16.70
C THR A 135 -0.40 8.98 -15.96
N ILE A 136 -0.34 9.13 -14.65
CA ILE A 136 -1.51 9.34 -13.79
C ILE A 136 -1.47 10.79 -13.30
N ASN A 137 -2.51 11.58 -13.59
CA ASN A 137 -2.57 12.98 -13.25
C ASN A 137 -3.84 13.33 -12.47
N ALA A 138 -3.74 13.36 -11.15
CA ALA A 138 -4.76 13.90 -10.27
C ALA A 138 -4.57 15.43 -10.16
N ALA A 139 -5.05 16.18 -11.16
CA ALA A 139 -4.66 17.58 -11.40
C ALA A 139 -5.03 18.53 -10.26
N ASN A 140 -6.15 18.29 -9.58
CA ASN A 140 -6.68 19.18 -8.53
C ASN A 140 -6.66 18.49 -7.16
N GLU A 141 -6.57 19.23 -6.06
CA GLU A 141 -6.56 18.72 -4.68
C GLU A 141 -7.73 17.79 -4.31
N LYS A 142 -8.87 17.92 -5.00
CA LYS A 142 -10.05 17.09 -4.75
C LYS A 142 -10.12 15.86 -5.63
N ASP A 143 -9.26 15.77 -6.62
CA ASP A 143 -9.21 14.63 -7.52
C ASP A 143 -8.71 13.39 -6.76
N LYS A 144 -9.35 12.27 -7.02
CA LYS A 144 -8.93 10.95 -6.56
C LYS A 144 -8.91 10.03 -7.75
N VAL A 145 -7.73 9.52 -8.05
CA VAL A 145 -7.51 8.60 -9.17
C VAL A 145 -7.14 7.24 -8.58
N GLU A 146 -7.94 6.23 -8.88
CA GLU A 146 -7.73 4.85 -8.44
C GLU A 146 -7.47 3.96 -9.64
N VAL A 147 -6.35 3.23 -9.63
CA VAL A 147 -5.89 2.41 -10.76
C VAL A 147 -5.41 1.06 -10.25
N THR A 148 -5.78 -0.01 -10.95
CA THR A 148 -5.21 -1.34 -10.71
C THR A 148 -4.10 -1.62 -11.73
N LEU A 149 -2.91 -1.96 -11.25
CA LEU A 149 -1.84 -2.52 -12.09
C LEU A 149 -1.92 -4.04 -12.00
N LYS A 150 -2.14 -4.68 -13.17
CA LYS A 150 -2.33 -6.11 -13.24
C LYS A 150 -1.38 -6.76 -14.23
N ASP A 151 -0.46 -7.58 -13.73
CA ASP A 151 0.54 -8.28 -14.56
C ASP A 151 1.26 -7.33 -15.55
N LEU A 152 1.49 -6.08 -15.14
CA LEU A 152 2.01 -5.01 -15.97
C LEU A 152 3.53 -5.11 -16.09
N ASN A 153 4.06 -5.07 -17.32
CA ASN A 153 5.49 -5.13 -17.58
C ASN A 153 5.94 -3.99 -18.50
N ILE A 154 6.67 -3.00 -17.93
CA ILE A 154 7.18 -1.83 -18.64
C ILE A 154 8.70 -1.73 -18.47
N ASP A 155 9.43 -1.55 -19.57
CA ASP A 155 10.85 -1.15 -19.61
C ASP A 155 11.00 0.13 -20.43
N ALA A 156 10.92 1.28 -19.78
CA ALA A 156 11.14 2.59 -20.37
C ALA A 156 12.62 3.03 -20.35
N GLY A 157 13.54 2.09 -20.09
CA GLY A 157 14.99 2.39 -20.01
C GLY A 157 15.58 3.01 -21.26
N SER A 158 15.09 2.62 -22.44
CA SER A 158 15.54 3.13 -23.74
C SER A 158 14.93 4.49 -24.10
N THR A 159 13.74 4.81 -23.61
CA THR A 159 13.03 6.06 -23.89
C THR A 159 13.46 7.22 -23.01
N GLY A 160 14.17 6.94 -21.91
CA GLY A 160 14.57 7.96 -20.93
C GLY A 160 13.39 8.55 -20.15
N SER A 161 12.31 7.77 -19.97
CA SER A 161 11.08 8.19 -19.32
C SER A 161 10.83 7.39 -18.04
N ALA A 162 9.89 7.84 -17.20
CA ALA A 162 9.34 7.03 -16.14
C ALA A 162 8.42 5.94 -16.72
N ALA A 163 8.49 4.70 -16.19
CA ALA A 163 7.58 3.64 -16.58
C ALA A 163 6.14 3.99 -16.17
N VAL A 164 5.95 4.42 -14.92
CA VAL A 164 4.71 4.99 -14.40
C VAL A 164 5.04 6.30 -13.70
N SER A 165 4.38 7.38 -14.07
CA SER A 165 4.52 8.71 -13.46
C SER A 165 3.21 9.17 -12.85
N VAL A 166 3.24 9.57 -11.58
CA VAL A 166 2.10 10.11 -10.82
C VAL A 166 2.34 11.58 -10.56
N THR A 167 1.39 12.41 -10.95
CA THR A 167 1.49 13.88 -10.89
C THR A 167 0.18 14.52 -10.42
N GLY A 168 0.23 15.80 -10.13
CA GLY A 168 -0.93 16.59 -9.70
C GLY A 168 -0.99 16.81 -8.20
N SER A 169 -2.03 17.55 -7.77
CA SER A 169 -2.25 17.91 -6.37
C SER A 169 -3.31 17.06 -5.67
N GLY A 170 -4.01 16.21 -6.39
CA GLY A 170 -4.94 15.24 -5.86
C GLY A 170 -4.27 13.91 -5.54
N ASP A 171 -5.00 13.03 -4.89
CA ASP A 171 -4.49 11.75 -4.41
C ASP A 171 -4.61 10.66 -5.48
N THR A 172 -3.62 9.80 -5.52
CA THR A 172 -3.61 8.61 -6.38
C THR A 172 -3.47 7.34 -5.54
N THR A 173 -4.33 6.37 -5.80
CA THR A 173 -4.24 5.03 -5.21
C THR A 173 -3.95 4.02 -6.31
N ILE A 174 -2.92 3.21 -6.10
CA ILE A 174 -2.56 2.09 -6.96
C ILE A 174 -2.84 0.79 -6.21
N GLU A 175 -3.77 0.01 -6.73
CA GLU A 175 -4.01 -1.39 -6.33
C GLU A 175 -3.10 -2.30 -7.14
N LEU A 176 -2.46 -3.24 -6.48
CA LEU A 176 -1.62 -4.25 -7.14
C LEU A 176 -2.42 -5.54 -7.34
N ASP A 177 -2.36 -6.13 -8.53
CA ASP A 177 -2.90 -7.45 -8.87
C ASP A 177 -1.87 -8.20 -9.73
N GLY A 178 -1.56 -9.44 -9.38
CA GLY A 178 -0.55 -10.23 -10.06
C GLY A 178 0.86 -9.68 -9.96
N SER A 179 1.68 -9.89 -10.98
CA SER A 179 3.11 -9.55 -10.94
C SER A 179 3.44 -8.35 -11.83
N ASN A 180 3.75 -7.21 -11.23
CA ASN A 180 4.02 -5.97 -11.93
C ASN A 180 5.52 -5.66 -11.95
N THR A 181 6.06 -5.29 -13.10
CA THR A 181 7.47 -4.92 -13.28
C THR A 181 7.57 -3.57 -13.98
N LEU A 182 8.22 -2.62 -13.33
CA LEU A 182 8.42 -1.26 -13.82
C LEU A 182 9.92 -0.94 -13.82
N LYS A 183 10.45 -0.59 -14.98
CA LYS A 183 11.83 -0.13 -15.13
C LYS A 183 11.87 1.18 -15.91
N SER A 184 12.50 2.18 -15.33
CA SER A 184 12.55 3.54 -15.88
C SER A 184 13.91 3.91 -16.45
N GLY A 185 13.89 4.93 -17.30
CA GLY A 185 15.10 5.51 -17.86
C GLY A 185 15.87 6.38 -16.87
N SER A 186 17.07 6.83 -17.30
CA SER A 186 17.94 7.67 -16.48
C SER A 186 17.21 8.96 -16.04
N GLY A 187 17.33 9.31 -14.77
CA GLY A 187 16.66 10.48 -14.20
C GLY A 187 15.30 10.19 -13.60
N HIS A 188 14.70 9.04 -13.84
CA HIS A 188 13.35 8.72 -13.41
C HIS A 188 13.30 7.60 -12.38
N ALA A 189 12.29 7.65 -11.49
CA ALA A 189 11.98 6.54 -10.60
C ALA A 189 11.19 5.45 -11.34
N GLY A 190 11.29 4.20 -10.87
CA GLY A 190 10.56 3.06 -11.44
C GLY A 190 9.05 3.28 -11.41
N LEU A 191 8.53 3.66 -10.25
CA LEU A 191 7.24 4.30 -10.05
C LEU A 191 7.50 5.70 -9.51
N GLU A 192 7.26 6.72 -10.34
CA GLU A 192 7.67 8.08 -10.05
C GLU A 192 6.54 8.91 -9.42
N HIS A 193 6.82 9.50 -8.26
CA HIS A 193 5.99 10.51 -7.64
C HIS A 193 6.87 11.58 -7.00
N ASN A 194 7.03 12.69 -7.70
CA ASN A 194 7.86 13.81 -7.28
C ASN A 194 7.13 14.70 -6.27
N LYS A 195 7.64 14.74 -5.03
CA LYS A 195 7.09 15.59 -3.98
C LYS A 195 7.34 17.06 -4.28
N THR A 196 6.27 17.83 -4.33
CA THR A 196 6.27 19.31 -4.35
C THR A 196 5.49 19.83 -3.15
N ASP A 197 5.42 21.15 -2.99
CA ASP A 197 4.61 21.77 -1.91
C ASP A 197 3.11 21.51 -2.08
N THR A 198 2.68 21.19 -3.28
CA THR A 198 1.26 20.98 -3.65
C THR A 198 0.95 19.59 -4.17
N SER A 199 1.93 18.67 -4.24
CA SER A 199 1.66 17.31 -4.69
C SER A 199 0.75 16.56 -3.73
N GLY A 200 -0.21 15.81 -4.28
CA GLY A 200 -1.06 14.91 -3.53
C GLY A 200 -0.31 13.73 -2.91
N GLU A 201 -1.03 12.72 -2.50
CA GLU A 201 -0.47 11.49 -1.94
C GLU A 201 -0.50 10.35 -2.94
N LEU A 202 0.59 9.57 -3.01
CA LEU A 202 0.61 8.30 -3.69
C LEU A 202 0.48 7.19 -2.65
N THR A 203 -0.59 6.41 -2.75
CA THR A 203 -0.80 5.20 -1.95
C THR A 203 -0.68 3.96 -2.82
N ILE A 204 0.15 3.01 -2.41
CA ILE A 204 0.25 1.67 -3.00
C ILE A 204 -0.36 0.68 -2.03
N GLN A 205 -1.29 -0.12 -2.51
CA GLN A 205 -2.00 -1.10 -1.70
C GLN A 205 -2.19 -2.42 -2.45
N ASP A 206 -2.55 -3.45 -1.71
CA ASP A 206 -2.86 -4.79 -2.20
C ASP A 206 -3.89 -5.40 -1.24
N ASN A 207 -5.15 -5.16 -1.56
CA ASN A 207 -6.26 -5.50 -0.67
C ASN A 207 -6.55 -7.01 -0.64
N ASP A 208 -6.27 -7.72 -1.71
CA ASP A 208 -6.53 -9.16 -1.84
C ASP A 208 -5.28 -10.03 -1.64
N LYS A 209 -4.13 -9.39 -1.39
CA LYS A 209 -2.83 -10.01 -1.07
C LYS A 209 -2.31 -10.94 -2.17
N ASN A 210 -2.55 -10.60 -3.42
CA ASN A 210 -2.09 -11.34 -4.59
C ASN A 210 -1.15 -10.52 -5.48
N GLY A 211 -0.91 -9.27 -5.12
CA GLY A 211 -0.18 -8.29 -5.90
C GLY A 211 1.28 -8.15 -5.51
N SER A 212 2.14 -8.02 -6.51
CA SER A 212 3.54 -7.71 -6.32
C SER A 212 4.00 -6.60 -7.27
N LEU A 213 5.00 -5.83 -6.84
CA LEU A 213 5.61 -4.77 -7.62
C LEU A 213 7.13 -4.83 -7.55
N LYS A 214 7.76 -5.02 -8.71
CA LYS A 214 9.19 -4.84 -8.89
C LYS A 214 9.44 -3.52 -9.61
N ALA A 215 10.01 -2.54 -8.90
CA ALA A 215 10.26 -1.21 -9.42
C ALA A 215 11.77 -0.91 -9.43
N ALA A 216 12.29 -0.52 -10.59
CA ALA A 216 13.71 -0.18 -10.77
C ALA A 216 13.85 1.23 -11.35
N GLY A 217 14.50 2.12 -10.59
CA GLY A 217 14.81 3.47 -11.04
C GLY A 217 16.00 3.52 -11.99
N GLY A 218 16.01 4.54 -12.83
CA GLY A 218 17.18 4.90 -13.63
C GLY A 218 18.31 5.47 -12.78
N GLN A 219 19.42 5.84 -13.38
CA GLN A 219 20.68 6.15 -12.69
C GLN A 219 20.57 7.12 -11.50
N TYR A 220 19.67 8.12 -11.58
CA TYR A 220 19.49 9.17 -10.57
C TYR A 220 18.19 9.05 -9.79
N GLY A 221 17.26 8.22 -10.25
CA GLY A 221 15.93 8.06 -9.66
C GLY A 221 15.87 7.01 -8.56
N ALA A 222 14.86 7.09 -7.71
CA ALA A 222 14.51 6.06 -6.75
C ALA A 222 13.91 4.81 -7.44
N GLY A 223 13.81 3.68 -6.75
CA GLY A 223 12.98 2.56 -7.22
C GLY A 223 11.51 2.97 -7.24
N ILE A 224 11.02 3.52 -6.11
CA ILE A 224 9.69 4.12 -5.97
C ILE A 224 9.85 5.48 -5.30
N GLY A 225 9.31 6.55 -5.89
CA GLY A 225 9.33 7.89 -5.33
C GLY A 225 9.89 8.95 -6.27
N GLY A 226 10.92 9.69 -5.86
CA GLY A 226 11.47 10.82 -6.60
C GLY A 226 12.38 10.43 -7.79
N GLY A 227 12.23 11.16 -8.87
CA GLY A 227 13.21 11.19 -9.96
C GLY A 227 14.45 12.03 -9.61
N ASP A 228 15.29 12.36 -10.61
CA ASP A 228 16.46 13.19 -10.42
C ASP A 228 16.09 14.58 -9.87
N TYR A 229 16.86 15.08 -8.91
CA TYR A 229 16.61 16.34 -8.17
C TYR A 229 15.28 16.40 -7.43
N SER A 230 14.61 15.26 -7.21
CA SER A 230 13.26 15.25 -6.65
C SER A 230 13.17 14.41 -5.38
N SER A 231 12.47 14.94 -4.41
CA SER A 231 12.02 14.19 -3.23
C SER A 231 10.86 13.27 -3.60
N GLY A 232 10.75 12.13 -2.91
CA GLY A 232 9.60 11.23 -3.04
C GLY A 232 8.68 11.32 -1.84
N LYS A 233 7.36 11.21 -2.08
CA LYS A 233 6.35 11.03 -1.03
C LYS A 233 5.50 9.82 -1.37
N VAL A 234 5.54 8.77 -0.54
CA VAL A 234 4.88 7.49 -0.84
C VAL A 234 4.33 6.86 0.43
N THR A 235 3.10 6.39 0.37
CA THR A 235 2.47 5.53 1.39
C THR A 235 2.30 4.12 0.82
N ILE A 236 2.73 3.10 1.58
CA ILE A 236 2.59 1.68 1.22
C ILE A 236 1.79 0.99 2.32
N SER A 237 0.65 0.41 1.97
CA SER A 237 -0.22 -0.28 2.91
C SER A 237 -0.31 -1.80 2.68
N GLY A 238 0.21 -2.32 1.56
CA GLY A 238 0.18 -3.75 1.22
C GLY A 238 1.09 -4.11 0.05
N GLY A 239 1.06 -5.37 -0.34
CA GLY A 239 1.77 -5.95 -1.47
C GLY A 239 3.16 -6.48 -1.16
N GLU A 240 3.67 -7.30 -2.09
CA GLU A 240 5.07 -7.70 -2.13
C GLU A 240 5.83 -6.70 -2.98
N ILE A 241 6.62 -5.82 -2.34
CA ILE A 241 7.32 -4.72 -3.01
C ILE A 241 8.82 -5.02 -3.06
N ASN A 242 9.39 -5.00 -4.26
CA ASN A 242 10.82 -5.08 -4.50
C ASN A 242 11.28 -3.81 -5.25
N ALA A 243 11.78 -2.84 -4.52
CA ALA A 243 12.19 -1.55 -5.04
C ALA A 243 13.71 -1.43 -5.09
N THR A 244 14.26 -1.07 -6.24
CA THR A 244 15.70 -0.87 -6.44
C THR A 244 15.96 0.53 -6.98
N GLY A 245 16.68 1.33 -6.20
CA GLY A 245 17.12 2.66 -6.61
C GLY A 245 18.25 2.60 -7.64
N GLY A 246 18.29 3.61 -8.48
CA GLY A 246 19.44 3.87 -9.34
C GLY A 246 20.70 4.18 -8.53
N TYR A 247 21.81 4.44 -9.22
CA TYR A 247 23.13 4.61 -8.58
C TYR A 247 23.13 5.66 -7.45
N LEU A 248 22.35 6.75 -7.58
CA LEU A 248 22.27 7.85 -6.62
C LEU A 248 20.92 7.93 -5.87
N GLY A 249 19.94 7.12 -6.26
CA GLY A 249 18.59 7.11 -5.69
C GLY A 249 18.40 6.12 -4.54
N ALA A 250 17.39 6.36 -3.73
CA ALA A 250 16.91 5.43 -2.72
C ALA A 250 16.20 4.22 -3.33
N GLY A 251 16.09 3.11 -2.61
CA GLY A 251 15.17 2.03 -2.99
C GLY A 251 13.74 2.55 -3.02
N ILE A 252 13.29 3.13 -1.91
CA ILE A 252 12.01 3.84 -1.79
C ILE A 252 12.27 5.21 -1.18
N GLY A 253 11.87 6.29 -1.85
CA GLY A 253 12.00 7.66 -1.36
C GLY A 253 12.59 8.63 -2.36
N GLY A 254 13.71 9.29 -2.06
CA GLY A 254 14.29 10.35 -2.90
C GLY A 254 15.20 9.86 -4.03
N GLY A 255 15.22 10.59 -5.15
CA GLY A 255 16.29 10.51 -6.15
C GLY A 255 17.54 11.30 -5.75
N GLU A 256 18.50 11.53 -6.68
CA GLU A 256 19.66 12.38 -6.40
C GLU A 256 19.20 13.78 -5.95
N LYS A 257 19.80 14.32 -4.90
CA LYS A 257 19.39 15.58 -4.23
C LYS A 257 17.95 15.58 -3.70
N GLY A 258 17.28 14.44 -3.70
CA GLY A 258 15.94 14.27 -3.16
C GLY A 258 15.94 13.68 -1.75
N SER A 259 14.99 14.12 -0.93
CA SER A 259 14.65 13.52 0.35
C SER A 259 13.52 12.51 0.19
N GLY A 260 13.42 11.55 1.11
CA GLY A 260 12.30 10.61 1.14
C GLY A 260 11.31 10.95 2.25
N ASP A 261 10.00 10.94 1.94
CA ASP A 261 8.90 11.00 2.90
C ASP A 261 8.06 9.72 2.70
N VAL A 262 8.35 8.70 3.50
CA VAL A 262 7.85 7.34 3.27
C VAL A 262 7.06 6.86 4.48
N THR A 263 5.84 6.41 4.25
CA THR A 263 4.99 5.78 5.27
C THR A 263 4.69 4.34 4.85
N ILE A 264 4.95 3.39 5.76
CA ILE A 264 4.66 1.96 5.53
C ILE A 264 3.75 1.48 6.65
N THR A 265 2.57 1.01 6.30
CA THR A 265 1.58 0.48 7.24
C THR A 265 1.34 -1.02 7.08
N GLY A 266 1.90 -1.64 6.04
CA GLY A 266 1.76 -3.07 5.74
C GLY A 266 2.63 -3.53 4.58
N GLY A 267 2.48 -4.79 4.20
CA GLY A 267 3.18 -5.42 3.08
C GLY A 267 4.49 -6.13 3.45
N GLU A 268 5.06 -6.82 2.46
CA GLU A 268 6.42 -7.39 2.52
C GLU A 268 7.33 -6.56 1.59
N ILE A 269 8.22 -5.77 2.18
CA ILE A 269 8.99 -4.74 1.47
C ILE A 269 10.46 -5.12 1.43
N THR A 270 11.01 -5.21 0.23
CA THR A 270 12.46 -5.27 -0.03
C THR A 270 12.88 -4.00 -0.76
N ALA A 271 13.64 -3.16 -0.09
CA ALA A 271 14.09 -1.89 -0.64
C ALA A 271 15.62 -1.84 -0.71
N ASN A 272 16.15 -1.74 -1.92
CA ASN A 272 17.58 -1.71 -2.19
C ASN A 272 17.98 -0.33 -2.71
N GLY A 273 18.65 0.46 -1.89
CA GLY A 273 19.23 1.73 -2.31
C GLY A 273 20.41 1.56 -3.25
N GLY A 274 20.62 2.54 -4.10
CA GLY A 274 21.82 2.64 -4.91
C GLY A 274 23.09 2.82 -4.09
N SER A 275 24.20 3.15 -4.76
CA SER A 275 25.48 3.31 -4.06
C SER A 275 25.50 4.49 -3.07
N TYR A 276 24.63 5.47 -3.27
CA TYR A 276 24.58 6.67 -2.42
C TYR A 276 23.21 6.88 -1.76
N GLY A 277 22.18 6.20 -2.22
CA GLY A 277 20.84 6.27 -1.63
C GLY A 277 20.66 5.33 -0.45
N ALA A 278 19.71 5.64 0.40
CA ALA A 278 19.23 4.76 1.45
C ALA A 278 18.43 3.57 0.84
N GLY A 279 18.29 2.48 1.59
CA GLY A 279 17.29 1.47 1.25
C GLY A 279 15.91 2.09 1.21
N ILE A 280 15.49 2.71 2.34
CA ILE A 280 14.26 3.50 2.44
C ILE A 280 14.62 4.87 3.00
N GLY A 281 14.26 5.96 2.30
CA GLY A 281 14.46 7.32 2.72
C GLY A 281 15.13 8.21 1.68
N GLY A 282 16.24 8.86 2.00
CA GLY A 282 16.89 9.83 1.11
C GLY A 282 17.71 9.22 -0.01
N GLY A 283 17.76 9.91 -1.15
CA GLY A 283 18.78 9.68 -2.17
C GLY A 283 20.12 10.29 -1.75
N LYS A 284 21.05 10.52 -2.71
CA LYS A 284 22.31 11.18 -2.43
C LYS A 284 22.10 12.67 -2.15
N GLY A 285 22.45 13.13 -0.96
CA GLY A 285 22.57 14.56 -0.65
C GLY A 285 23.82 15.17 -1.28
N VAL A 286 23.70 16.37 -1.82
CA VAL A 286 24.80 17.07 -2.52
C VAL A 286 25.09 18.41 -1.85
N TYR A 287 26.36 18.61 -1.47
CA TYR A 287 26.84 19.90 -0.98
C TYR A 287 26.99 20.88 -2.13
N LEU A 288 26.31 22.01 -2.06
CA LEU A 288 26.46 23.11 -3.00
C LEU A 288 27.37 24.20 -2.39
N ALA A 289 28.43 24.54 -3.11
CA ALA A 289 29.37 25.58 -2.66
C ALA A 289 28.77 26.99 -2.71
N SER A 290 27.72 27.19 -3.53
CA SER A 290 27.03 28.47 -3.71
C SER A 290 26.35 28.98 -2.45
N ASP A 291 25.72 28.08 -1.67
CA ASP A 291 25.00 28.41 -0.43
C ASP A 291 25.57 27.70 0.82
N LYS A 292 26.64 26.90 0.63
CA LYS A 292 27.31 26.12 1.66
C LYS A 292 26.38 25.14 2.42
N LYS A 293 25.35 24.62 1.73
CA LYS A 293 24.38 23.69 2.29
C LYS A 293 24.40 22.35 1.57
N ILE A 294 23.89 21.33 2.24
CA ILE A 294 23.56 20.05 1.63
C ILE A 294 22.10 20.13 1.19
N HIS A 295 21.84 19.73 -0.04
CA HIS A 295 20.52 19.64 -0.63
C HIS A 295 20.11 18.21 -0.76
N GLY A 296 18.92 17.87 -0.24
CA GLY A 296 18.35 16.53 -0.24
C GLY A 296 19.11 15.52 0.61
N GLY A 297 18.82 14.28 0.39
CA GLY A 297 19.48 13.15 1.08
C GLY A 297 18.85 12.73 2.40
N ASP A 298 17.97 13.53 2.99
CA ASP A 298 17.32 13.19 4.25
C ASP A 298 16.19 12.17 4.03
N GLY A 299 16.00 11.30 5.00
CA GLY A 299 14.88 10.35 5.03
C GLY A 299 13.95 10.63 6.19
N LYS A 300 12.68 10.92 5.92
CA LYS A 300 11.60 10.86 6.88
C LYS A 300 10.82 9.58 6.64
N VAL A 301 10.90 8.64 7.57
CA VAL A 301 10.35 7.29 7.40
C VAL A 301 9.50 6.92 8.61
N THR A 302 8.25 6.56 8.37
CA THR A 302 7.33 6.06 9.39
C THR A 302 6.89 4.64 9.04
N ILE A 303 7.12 3.69 9.94
CA ILE A 303 6.77 2.27 9.76
C ILE A 303 5.87 1.86 10.92
N THR A 304 4.63 1.46 10.62
CA THR A 304 3.64 1.05 11.62
C THR A 304 3.14 -0.38 11.44
N GLY A 305 3.58 -1.05 10.37
CA GLY A 305 3.23 -2.43 10.04
C GLY A 305 4.14 -3.02 8.97
N GLY A 306 3.96 -4.31 8.71
CA GLY A 306 4.66 -5.02 7.63
C GLY A 306 5.99 -5.67 8.02
N LYS A 307 6.57 -6.36 7.03
CA LYS A 307 7.90 -6.98 7.11
C LYS A 307 8.82 -6.27 6.13
N ILE A 308 9.86 -5.62 6.65
CA ILE A 308 10.70 -4.70 5.91
C ILE A 308 12.15 -5.20 5.88
N THR A 309 12.72 -5.28 4.68
CA THR A 309 14.15 -5.47 4.44
C THR A 309 14.66 -4.28 3.64
N ALA A 310 15.52 -3.47 4.26
CA ALA A 310 16.05 -2.27 3.66
C ALA A 310 17.57 -2.27 3.66
N THR A 311 18.19 -2.13 2.49
CA THR A 311 19.63 -2.18 2.35
C THR A 311 20.15 -1.01 1.51
N SER A 312 21.30 -0.45 1.86
CA SER A 312 22.05 0.44 0.99
C SER A 312 23.28 -0.27 0.42
N LYS A 313 23.56 -0.06 -0.85
CA LYS A 313 24.70 -0.71 -1.51
C LYS A 313 26.05 -0.18 -1.03
N SER A 314 26.16 1.14 -0.72
CA SER A 314 27.40 1.74 -0.23
C SER A 314 27.10 2.83 0.80
N PHE A 315 27.02 4.10 0.51
CA PHE A 315 27.14 5.21 1.46
C PHE A 315 25.83 5.64 2.16
N GLY A 316 24.70 5.07 1.83
CA GLY A 316 23.42 5.36 2.49
C GLY A 316 23.18 4.52 3.74
N ALA A 317 22.23 4.92 4.55
CA ALA A 317 21.66 4.10 5.61
C ALA A 317 20.78 2.96 5.02
N GLY A 318 20.53 1.92 5.79
CA GLY A 318 19.48 0.96 5.44
C GLY A 318 18.12 1.67 5.42
N ILE A 319 17.77 2.34 6.54
CA ILE A 319 16.58 3.18 6.66
C ILE A 319 17.00 4.55 7.18
N GLY A 320 16.62 5.63 6.49
CA GLY A 320 16.91 7.00 6.86
C GLY A 320 17.64 7.78 5.79
N GLY A 321 18.79 8.39 6.10
CA GLY A 321 19.53 9.25 5.17
C GLY A 321 20.28 8.49 4.09
N GLY A 322 20.30 9.02 2.87
CA GLY A 322 21.32 8.68 1.88
C GLY A 322 22.68 9.28 2.25
N SER A 323 23.69 9.15 1.40
CA SER A 323 24.99 9.81 1.63
C SER A 323 24.81 11.32 1.84
N ASN A 324 25.43 11.86 2.86
CA ASN A 324 25.29 13.22 3.38
C ASN A 324 23.93 13.59 4.00
N GLY A 325 22.98 12.66 4.06
CA GLY A 325 21.64 12.88 4.60
C GLY A 325 21.44 12.29 5.99
N SER A 326 20.50 12.85 6.73
CA SER A 326 20.05 12.42 8.07
C SER A 326 18.78 11.60 7.98
N GLY A 327 18.49 10.81 9.03
CA GLY A 327 17.28 10.01 9.15
C GLY A 327 16.36 10.49 10.27
N ASP A 328 15.10 10.82 9.93
CA ASP A 328 13.99 10.98 10.86
C ASP A 328 13.12 9.71 10.73
N VAL A 329 13.30 8.77 11.66
CA VAL A 329 12.76 7.41 11.53
C VAL A 329 11.90 7.07 12.73
N THR A 330 10.64 6.73 12.48
CA THR A 330 9.72 6.20 13.50
C THR A 330 9.33 4.78 13.13
N ILE A 331 9.52 3.84 14.06
CA ILE A 331 9.12 2.43 13.91
C ILE A 331 8.25 2.07 15.10
N GLU A 332 7.03 1.65 14.84
CA GLU A 332 6.08 1.30 15.90
C GLU A 332 5.14 0.16 15.51
N GLY A 333 4.45 -0.40 16.51
CA GLY A 333 3.45 -1.44 16.28
C GLY A 333 4.05 -2.81 15.97
N ASN A 334 3.25 -3.70 15.43
CA ASN A 334 3.68 -5.06 15.07
C ASN A 334 4.43 -5.06 13.73
N THR A 335 5.72 -4.72 13.77
CA THR A 335 6.61 -4.64 12.60
C THR A 335 7.82 -5.54 12.75
N GLU A 336 8.28 -6.10 11.62
CA GLU A 336 9.58 -6.76 11.50
C GLU A 336 10.47 -5.95 10.57
N VAL A 337 11.57 -5.41 11.10
CA VAL A 337 12.47 -4.54 10.33
C VAL A 337 13.89 -5.11 10.32
N ASN A 338 14.41 -5.33 9.12
CA ASN A 338 15.78 -5.71 8.85
C ASN A 338 16.45 -4.59 8.03
N ALA A 339 17.35 -3.83 8.64
CA ALA A 339 17.99 -2.69 8.04
C ALA A 339 19.50 -2.84 8.00
N ALA A 340 20.12 -2.69 6.84
CA ALA A 340 21.56 -2.75 6.68
C ALA A 340 22.10 -1.52 5.95
N GLY A 341 22.98 -0.78 6.62
CA GLY A 341 23.70 0.35 6.04
C GLY A 341 24.76 -0.10 5.04
N GLY A 342 25.02 0.75 4.05
CA GLY A 342 26.15 0.61 3.16
C GLY A 342 27.46 1.10 3.82
N THR A 343 28.57 1.07 3.12
CA THR A 343 29.89 1.50 3.63
C THR A 343 29.81 2.84 4.38
N GLY A 344 30.03 2.81 5.68
CA GLY A 344 29.96 3.99 6.54
C GLY A 344 28.53 4.50 6.83
N GLY A 345 27.48 3.93 6.26
CA GLY A 345 26.10 4.27 6.58
C GLY A 345 25.58 3.52 7.81
N ALA A 346 24.64 4.09 8.55
CA ALA A 346 23.99 3.42 9.66
C ALA A 346 23.02 2.33 9.15
N GLY A 347 22.72 1.31 9.97
CA GLY A 347 21.60 0.42 9.70
C GLY A 347 20.30 1.22 9.66
N ILE A 348 20.03 1.98 10.75
CA ILE A 348 18.91 2.93 10.85
C ILE A 348 19.48 4.27 11.31
N GLY A 349 19.19 5.35 10.55
CA GLY A 349 19.59 6.71 10.88
C GLY A 349 20.34 7.42 9.76
N GLY A 350 21.54 7.94 10.02
CA GLY A 350 22.30 8.75 9.06
C GLY A 350 23.09 7.93 8.04
N GLY A 351 23.20 8.47 6.83
CA GLY A 351 24.16 8.00 5.83
C GLY A 351 25.60 8.48 6.16
N TYR A 352 26.55 8.03 5.33
CA TYR A 352 27.93 8.51 5.41
C TYR A 352 27.99 10.01 5.21
N GLY A 353 28.72 10.72 6.10
CA GLY A 353 28.90 12.17 6.00
C GLY A 353 27.65 12.99 6.31
N ALA A 354 26.63 12.41 6.95
CA ALA A 354 25.42 13.12 7.33
C ALA A 354 25.73 14.38 8.13
N LYS A 355 25.02 15.47 7.83
CA LYS A 355 25.20 16.77 8.47
C LYS A 355 23.85 17.37 8.83
N ASN A 356 23.82 18.23 9.86
CA ASN A 356 22.70 19.11 10.04
C ASN A 356 22.59 20.05 8.84
N ASN A 357 21.50 19.98 8.10
CA ASN A 357 21.21 20.96 7.08
C ASN A 357 20.09 21.91 7.54
N SER A 358 19.80 22.95 6.78
CA SER A 358 18.81 23.96 7.17
C SER A 358 17.38 23.39 7.33
N ASN A 359 17.12 22.20 6.82
CA ASN A 359 15.80 21.55 6.82
C ASN A 359 15.78 20.26 7.65
N SER A 360 16.92 19.84 8.23
CA SER A 360 17.04 18.62 9.01
C SER A 360 17.41 18.94 10.46
N THR A 361 16.71 18.33 11.40
CA THR A 361 17.04 18.35 12.83
C THR A 361 18.15 17.37 13.20
N GLY A 362 18.75 16.71 12.22
CA GLY A 362 19.68 15.60 12.38
C GLY A 362 18.98 14.25 12.35
N ASN A 363 19.58 13.23 12.96
CA ASN A 363 18.95 11.92 13.06
C ASN A 363 18.00 11.91 14.27
N GLN A 364 16.72 11.68 14.00
CA GLN A 364 15.69 11.47 15.02
C GLN A 364 15.17 10.04 14.86
N ILE A 365 15.44 9.17 15.82
CA ILE A 365 15.07 7.75 15.69
C ILE A 365 14.21 7.39 16.89
N THR A 366 12.97 7.01 16.61
CA THR A 366 12.01 6.56 17.63
C THR A 366 11.56 5.13 17.31
N ILE A 367 11.75 4.23 18.25
CA ILE A 367 11.29 2.84 18.15
C ILE A 367 10.42 2.57 19.38
N ARG A 368 9.13 2.29 19.16
CA ARG A 368 8.19 2.14 20.27
C ARG A 368 7.11 1.08 20.00
N SER A 369 6.61 0.47 21.07
CA SER A 369 5.37 -0.28 21.00
C SER A 369 4.17 0.66 21.01
N ASN A 370 3.06 0.21 20.45
CA ASN A 370 1.76 0.85 20.53
C ASN A 370 0.66 -0.20 20.79
N GLU A 371 -0.61 0.17 20.72
CA GLU A 371 -1.75 -0.73 20.90
C GLU A 371 -1.79 -1.89 19.88
N ASN A 372 -1.18 -1.70 18.69
CA ASN A 372 -1.12 -2.71 17.63
C ASN A 372 0.04 -3.70 17.78
N GLY A 373 0.94 -3.49 18.74
CA GLY A 373 2.02 -4.43 19.03
C GLY A 373 3.38 -3.81 19.34
N SER A 374 4.38 -4.65 19.20
CA SER A 374 5.78 -4.35 19.58
C SER A 374 6.70 -4.63 18.39
N PRO A 375 7.55 -3.67 18.01
CA PRO A 375 8.44 -3.86 16.87
C PRO A 375 9.60 -4.81 17.19
N THR A 376 9.98 -5.58 16.17
CA THR A 376 11.22 -6.36 16.14
C THR A 376 12.16 -5.74 15.11
N VAL A 377 13.30 -5.26 15.55
CA VAL A 377 14.24 -4.51 14.72
C VAL A 377 15.62 -5.17 14.75
N ASN A 378 16.13 -5.50 13.57
CA ASN A 378 17.49 -5.94 13.35
C ASN A 378 18.21 -4.89 12.49
N ALA A 379 19.15 -4.17 13.06
CA ALA A 379 19.85 -3.07 12.40
C ALA A 379 21.36 -3.36 12.36
N VAL A 380 21.94 -3.31 11.18
CA VAL A 380 23.37 -3.59 10.95
C VAL A 380 24.05 -2.35 10.36
N GLY A 381 25.01 -1.79 11.05
CA GLY A 381 25.85 -0.70 10.55
C GLY A 381 26.74 -1.17 9.41
N GLY A 382 26.94 -0.29 8.45
CA GLY A 382 27.73 -0.58 7.27
C GLY A 382 29.22 -0.75 7.56
N GLY A 383 29.89 -1.48 6.69
CA GLY A 383 31.32 -1.75 6.80
C GLY A 383 32.20 -0.55 6.51
N THR A 384 33.51 -0.80 6.39
CA THR A 384 34.53 0.19 6.06
C THR A 384 35.01 0.06 4.62
N LYS A 385 35.54 1.14 4.04
CA LYS A 385 36.24 1.14 2.76
C LYS A 385 37.48 2.00 2.88
N LYS A 386 38.67 1.38 2.76
CA LYS A 386 39.97 2.04 2.93
C LYS A 386 40.06 3.36 2.13
N GLY A 387 40.47 4.42 2.79
CA GLY A 387 40.65 5.75 2.21
C GLY A 387 39.35 6.55 2.00
N ILE A 388 38.17 5.98 2.29
CA ILE A 388 36.89 6.66 2.15
C ILE A 388 36.12 6.66 3.48
N ALA A 389 35.84 5.48 4.01
CA ALA A 389 35.18 5.29 5.30
C ALA A 389 36.01 4.31 6.13
N ASP A 390 36.96 4.82 6.89
CA ASP A 390 37.84 4.03 7.74
C ASP A 390 37.11 3.50 8.98
N ILE A 391 35.98 4.13 9.32
CA ILE A 391 35.03 3.72 10.36
C ILE A 391 33.71 3.35 9.69
N GLY A 392 33.07 2.30 10.17
CA GLY A 392 31.74 1.86 9.72
C GLY A 392 30.62 2.76 10.26
N GLY A 393 29.38 2.46 9.92
CA GLY A 393 28.20 3.11 10.49
C GLY A 393 27.76 2.46 11.80
N ALA A 394 26.94 3.13 12.60
CA ALA A 394 26.25 2.54 13.74
C ALA A 394 25.19 1.52 13.28
N GLY A 395 24.85 0.56 14.14
CA GLY A 395 23.67 -0.26 13.92
C GLY A 395 22.42 0.64 13.88
N ILE A 396 22.19 1.39 14.94
CA ILE A 396 21.16 2.44 15.02
C ILE A 396 21.85 3.72 15.44
N GLY A 397 21.75 4.80 14.65
CA GLY A 397 22.36 6.09 14.99
C GLY A 397 23.07 6.78 13.84
N THR A 398 24.35 7.14 14.04
CA THR A 398 25.11 7.91 13.05
C THR A 398 25.83 7.07 12.02
N GLY A 399 25.87 7.55 10.79
CA GLY A 399 26.85 7.10 9.81
C GLY A 399 28.28 7.59 10.15
N SER A 400 29.26 7.04 9.46
CA SER A 400 30.66 7.50 9.55
C SER A 400 30.80 8.93 9.03
N LYS A 401 31.73 9.71 9.61
CA LYS A 401 31.97 11.12 9.29
C LYS A 401 30.72 12.02 9.39
N SER A 402 29.78 11.62 10.24
CA SER A 402 28.56 12.39 10.48
C SER A 402 28.80 13.45 11.53
N ASP A 403 28.37 14.68 11.24
CA ASP A 403 28.27 15.78 12.21
C ASP A 403 26.80 16.01 12.63
N ALA A 404 25.89 15.17 12.18
CA ALA A 404 24.46 15.30 12.45
C ALA A 404 24.16 15.04 13.93
N ASN A 405 23.36 15.91 14.53
CA ASN A 405 22.78 15.65 15.85
C ASN A 405 22.00 14.35 15.79
N THR A 406 22.05 13.56 16.85
CA THR A 406 21.33 12.28 16.86
C THR A 406 20.63 12.10 18.19
N ALA A 407 19.32 11.86 18.13
CA ALA A 407 18.50 11.46 19.26
C ALA A 407 17.89 10.08 18.96
N ILE A 408 18.01 9.16 19.90
CA ILE A 408 17.44 7.81 19.79
C ILE A 408 16.54 7.59 21.00
N THR A 409 15.27 7.30 20.72
CA THR A 409 14.24 7.09 21.75
C THR A 409 13.68 5.67 21.62
N LEU A 410 13.66 4.95 22.73
CA LEU A 410 13.04 3.63 22.85
C LEU A 410 11.91 3.72 23.87
N GLU A 411 10.70 3.31 23.49
CA GLU A 411 9.51 3.40 24.36
C GLU A 411 8.69 2.11 24.34
N GLY A 412 8.16 1.75 25.51
CA GLY A 412 7.33 0.55 25.63
C GLY A 412 8.15 -0.73 25.43
N LYS A 413 7.50 -1.79 24.99
CA LYS A 413 8.13 -3.10 24.75
C LYS A 413 8.69 -3.14 23.31
N VAL A 414 10.01 -3.29 23.17
CA VAL A 414 10.69 -3.38 21.88
C VAL A 414 11.69 -4.54 21.87
N THR A 415 11.90 -5.16 20.71
CA THR A 415 12.95 -6.17 20.51
C THR A 415 13.95 -5.62 19.50
N ILE A 416 15.18 -5.37 19.96
CA ILE A 416 16.23 -4.76 19.12
C ILE A 416 17.46 -5.65 19.11
N LYS A 417 17.97 -5.89 17.91
CA LYS A 417 19.30 -6.43 17.67
C LYS A 417 20.06 -5.45 16.80
N ALA A 418 21.04 -4.78 17.37
CA ALA A 418 21.86 -3.81 16.67
C ALA A 418 23.31 -4.32 16.57
N THR A 419 23.89 -4.23 15.39
CA THR A 419 25.29 -4.63 15.12
C THR A 419 26.06 -3.42 14.62
N ALA A 420 27.15 -3.10 15.27
CA ALA A 420 28.04 -2.01 14.87
C ALA A 420 28.77 -2.32 13.57
N GLY A 421 29.01 -1.31 12.75
CA GLY A 421 30.08 -1.34 11.76
C GLY A 421 31.45 -1.12 12.44
N LYS A 422 32.53 -1.53 11.79
CA LYS A 422 33.88 -1.50 12.35
C LYS A 422 34.25 -0.12 12.89
N GLY A 423 34.62 -0.06 14.16
CA GLY A 423 35.05 1.19 14.85
C GLY A 423 33.92 2.14 15.19
N ASN A 424 32.66 1.70 15.07
CA ASN A 424 31.48 2.44 15.52
C ASN A 424 30.72 1.63 16.59
N VAL A 425 29.55 2.08 16.99
CA VAL A 425 28.74 1.54 18.08
C VAL A 425 27.51 0.78 17.55
N ALA A 426 26.95 -0.10 18.36
CA ALA A 426 25.73 -0.79 18.01
C ALA A 426 24.53 0.17 18.02
N ILE A 427 24.35 0.94 19.10
CA ILE A 427 23.28 1.94 19.23
C ILE A 427 23.86 3.21 19.82
N GLY A 428 23.91 4.29 19.06
CA GLY A 428 24.43 5.54 19.57
C GLY A 428 25.00 6.47 18.53
N THR A 429 25.90 7.35 19.01
CA THR A 429 26.40 8.49 18.23
C THR A 429 27.91 8.61 18.29
N ASN A 430 28.56 8.79 17.15
CA ASN A 430 29.98 9.16 17.04
C ASN A 430 30.90 8.33 17.92
N GLY A 431 30.72 7.02 17.96
CA GLY A 431 31.54 6.11 18.76
C GLY A 431 31.12 5.96 20.23
N ASN A 432 30.03 6.60 20.66
CA ASN A 432 29.50 6.50 22.02
C ASN A 432 28.20 5.67 22.03
N GLU A 433 28.22 4.54 22.73
CA GLU A 433 27.02 3.76 22.99
C GLU A 433 26.02 4.53 23.86
N GLN A 434 24.76 4.44 23.53
CA GLN A 434 23.67 5.08 24.28
C GLN A 434 23.12 4.13 25.35
N VAL A 435 22.97 4.68 26.59
CA VAL A 435 22.32 4.00 27.72
C VAL A 435 20.82 4.30 27.68
N PHE A 436 19.99 3.31 27.97
CA PHE A 436 18.54 3.44 28.03
C PHE A 436 18.04 3.12 29.44
N THR A 437 17.26 4.02 30.01
CA THR A 437 16.63 3.88 31.32
C THR A 437 15.11 3.89 31.21
N GLY A 438 14.41 3.26 32.16
CA GLY A 438 12.94 3.30 32.21
C GLY A 438 12.24 2.48 31.14
N LEU A 439 12.89 1.48 30.55
CA LEU A 439 12.31 0.59 29.57
C LEU A 439 11.22 -0.30 30.17
N ALA A 440 10.17 -0.56 29.37
CA ALA A 440 9.05 -1.42 29.78
C ALA A 440 9.49 -2.89 29.93
N GLY A 441 8.78 -3.63 30.81
CA GLY A 441 8.97 -5.07 30.98
C GLY A 441 8.81 -5.84 29.67
N GLY A 442 9.73 -6.77 29.40
CA GLY A 442 9.76 -7.56 28.18
C GLY A 442 10.48 -6.89 26.99
N THR A 443 11.11 -5.73 27.20
CA THR A 443 12.06 -5.16 26.23
C THR A 443 13.33 -6.01 26.16
N SER A 444 13.82 -6.25 24.93
CA SER A 444 15.08 -6.95 24.68
C SER A 444 15.97 -6.11 23.77
N ILE A 445 17.18 -5.80 24.24
CA ILE A 445 18.21 -5.08 23.46
C ILE A 445 19.46 -5.94 23.42
N THR A 446 19.82 -6.39 22.22
CA THR A 446 21.09 -7.06 21.95
C THR A 446 21.99 -6.15 21.15
N ARG A 447 23.15 -5.82 21.69
CA ARG A 447 24.20 -5.06 21.00
C ARG A 447 25.32 -6.00 20.58
N LYS A 448 25.83 -5.83 19.37
CA LYS A 448 26.96 -6.58 18.84
C LYS A 448 28.02 -5.64 18.30
N ASP A 449 29.26 -6.00 18.49
CA ASP A 449 30.38 -5.34 17.82
C ASP A 449 30.46 -5.71 16.32
N SER A 450 31.44 -5.16 15.62
CA SER A 450 31.65 -5.42 14.19
C SER A 450 32.01 -6.86 13.85
N ASP A 451 32.53 -7.60 14.82
CA ASP A 451 32.89 -9.01 14.70
C ASP A 451 31.75 -9.94 15.13
N LYS A 452 30.58 -9.32 15.41
CA LYS A 452 29.33 -9.97 15.84
C LYS A 452 29.38 -10.58 17.25
N ASN A 453 30.35 -10.20 18.07
CA ASN A 453 30.37 -10.56 19.48
C ASN A 453 29.34 -9.74 20.24
N ASP A 454 28.76 -10.33 21.27
CA ASP A 454 27.81 -9.62 22.13
C ASP A 454 28.53 -8.58 22.98
N ILE A 455 28.02 -7.35 22.98
CA ILE A 455 28.43 -6.28 23.88
C ILE A 455 27.57 -6.45 25.14
N PRO A 456 28.20 -6.60 26.32
CA PRO A 456 27.46 -6.71 27.58
C PRO A 456 26.52 -5.51 27.80
N PRO A 457 25.43 -5.68 28.58
CA PRO A 457 24.58 -4.55 28.97
C PRO A 457 25.43 -3.42 29.57
N LEU A 458 25.16 -2.19 29.16
CA LEU A 458 25.91 -1.02 29.62
C LEU A 458 25.56 -0.72 31.08
N PRO A 459 26.53 -0.21 31.89
CA PRO A 459 26.22 0.28 33.20
C PRO A 459 25.15 1.38 33.12
N GLY A 460 24.01 1.16 33.81
CA GLY A 460 22.85 2.06 33.75
C GLY A 460 21.73 1.64 32.79
N ASP A 461 21.96 0.68 31.91
CA ASP A 461 20.84 0.06 31.15
C ASP A 461 19.92 -0.63 32.16
N ASN A 462 18.68 -0.15 32.23
CA ASN A 462 17.63 -0.81 33.01
C ASN A 462 16.71 -1.60 32.06
N VAL A 463 17.24 -2.71 31.51
CA VAL A 463 16.44 -3.67 30.78
C VAL A 463 15.77 -4.59 31.80
N PRO A 464 14.44 -4.59 31.93
CA PRO A 464 13.79 -5.46 32.91
C PRO A 464 14.11 -6.93 32.54
N THR A 465 14.72 -7.63 33.51
CA THR A 465 14.84 -9.10 33.38
C THR A 465 13.44 -9.71 33.35
N PRO A 466 13.13 -10.67 32.50
CA PRO A 466 11.89 -11.43 32.60
C PRO A 466 11.79 -11.97 34.04
N SER A 467 10.75 -11.59 34.76
CA SER A 467 10.49 -12.17 36.09
C SER A 467 10.21 -13.65 35.89
N GLY A 468 11.27 -14.43 36.09
CA GLY A 468 11.12 -15.87 36.32
C GLY A 468 10.34 -16.05 37.60
N GLY A 469 9.27 -16.82 37.52
CA GLY A 469 8.40 -17.12 38.66
C GLY A 469 9.19 -17.60 39.87
N ASP A 470 8.79 -17.13 41.01
CA ASP A 470 9.27 -17.52 42.33
C ASP A 470 9.41 -19.03 42.46
N THR A 471 10.63 -19.50 42.70
CA THR A 471 10.87 -20.69 43.52
C THR A 471 11.93 -20.35 44.56
N ALA A 472 11.48 -20.06 45.75
CA ALA A 472 12.28 -20.03 46.95
C ALA A 472 12.83 -21.44 47.23
N GLY A 473 14.08 -21.51 47.62
CA GLY A 473 14.56 -22.68 48.36
C GLY A 473 15.98 -23.11 48.10
N GLY A 474 16.90 -22.56 48.83
CA GLY A 474 17.94 -23.16 49.67
C GLY A 474 18.88 -24.22 49.06
N GLY A 475 20.17 -23.95 49.21
CA GLY A 475 21.12 -24.98 49.70
C GLY A 475 22.07 -25.63 48.72
N SER A 476 23.25 -25.05 48.63
CA SER A 476 24.57 -25.72 48.87
C SER A 476 24.99 -26.98 48.10
N THR A 477 26.16 -26.81 47.47
CA THR A 477 27.30 -27.76 47.35
C THR A 477 27.23 -28.94 46.42
N GLY A 478 28.22 -28.97 45.50
CA GLY A 478 29.07 -30.15 45.33
C GLY A 478 29.00 -30.91 44.05
N GLY A 479 29.97 -30.72 43.21
CA GLY A 479 30.81 -31.78 42.69
C GLY A 479 30.31 -32.76 41.63
N GLY A 480 31.09 -32.86 40.55
CA GLY A 480 31.41 -34.19 39.96
C GLY A 480 30.83 -34.54 38.59
N SER A 481 31.57 -34.25 37.57
CA SER A 481 32.16 -35.13 36.56
C SER A 481 31.37 -36.33 35.99
N THR A 482 31.61 -36.45 34.66
CA THR A 482 31.59 -37.64 33.78
C THR A 482 30.26 -37.93 33.06
N GLY A 483 30.23 -37.78 31.75
CA GLY A 483 30.63 -38.78 30.77
C GLY A 483 29.46 -39.62 30.23
N GLY A 484 29.29 -39.68 28.94
CA GLY A 484 28.49 -40.77 28.34
C GLY A 484 27.74 -40.37 27.09
N ASP A 485 28.40 -40.47 26.04
CA ASP A 485 28.20 -40.99 24.68
C ASP A 485 26.90 -41.78 24.45
N SER A 486 26.21 -41.55 23.34
CA SER A 486 26.02 -42.41 22.19
C SER A 486 24.70 -42.23 21.43
N THR A 487 24.90 -42.04 20.14
CA THR A 487 24.20 -42.66 18.99
C THR A 487 22.70 -42.44 18.77
N GLY A 488 22.38 -41.76 17.71
CA GLY A 488 21.96 -42.40 16.47
C GLY A 488 20.47 -42.58 16.28
N GLY A 489 19.93 -41.98 15.25
CA GLY A 489 18.58 -42.28 14.80
C GLY A 489 18.09 -41.33 13.71
N ASP A 490 18.50 -41.68 12.50
CA ASP A 490 17.96 -41.17 11.23
C ASP A 490 16.47 -41.53 11.08
N SER A 491 15.61 -40.62 10.67
CA SER A 491 14.50 -40.94 9.78
C SER A 491 13.87 -39.67 9.15
N THR A 492 14.01 -39.67 7.90
CA THR A 492 13.35 -38.98 6.80
C THR A 492 11.85 -38.69 7.00
N GLY A 493 11.46 -37.53 6.49
CA GLY A 493 10.26 -37.41 5.69
C GLY A 493 9.14 -36.53 6.22
N GLY A 494 8.76 -35.56 5.44
CA GLY A 494 7.42 -35.03 5.48
C GLY A 494 7.32 -33.50 5.51
N ASP A 495 7.43 -32.90 4.34
CA ASP A 495 6.88 -31.59 4.04
C ASP A 495 5.43 -31.48 4.54
N SER A 496 5.17 -30.50 5.35
CA SER A 496 3.85 -29.94 5.52
C SER A 496 4.04 -28.48 5.89
N ALA A 497 3.82 -27.61 4.91
CA ALA A 497 3.68 -26.18 5.12
C ALA A 497 2.52 -25.94 6.10
N ASP A 498 2.88 -25.60 7.32
CA ASP A 498 1.92 -25.18 8.34
C ASP A 498 1.55 -23.70 8.04
N VAL A 499 0.45 -23.54 7.30
CA VAL A 499 -0.21 -22.24 7.14
C VAL A 499 -0.84 -21.94 8.49
N SER A 500 -0.18 -21.10 9.29
CA SER A 500 -0.76 -20.57 10.52
C SER A 500 -2.01 -19.75 10.17
N VAL A 501 -3.16 -20.38 10.28
CA VAL A 501 -4.47 -19.72 10.25
C VAL A 501 -4.53 -18.83 11.47
N GLN A 502 -4.51 -17.53 11.28
CA GLN A 502 -4.71 -16.55 12.34
C GLN A 502 -6.05 -16.86 13.03
N GLU A 503 -6.01 -17.20 14.30
CA GLU A 503 -7.22 -17.45 15.09
C GLU A 503 -8.11 -16.19 15.01
N SER A 504 -9.42 -16.41 14.81
CA SER A 504 -10.38 -15.32 14.74
C SER A 504 -10.31 -14.49 16.03
N VAL A 505 -10.22 -13.17 15.90
CA VAL A 505 -10.22 -12.20 17.02
C VAL A 505 -11.47 -12.38 17.91
N PHE A 506 -12.50 -13.08 17.40
CA PHE A 506 -13.73 -13.39 18.10
C PHE A 506 -13.96 -14.90 18.12
N PRO A 507 -13.94 -15.54 19.32
CA PRO A 507 -14.22 -16.97 19.43
C PRO A 507 -15.58 -17.30 18.80
N GLY A 508 -15.62 -18.26 17.87
CA GLY A 508 -16.86 -18.70 17.22
C GLY A 508 -17.27 -17.92 15.97
N LEU A 509 -16.55 -16.86 15.58
CA LEU A 509 -16.71 -16.22 14.28
C LEU A 509 -15.82 -16.91 13.24
N VAL A 510 -16.41 -17.41 12.16
CA VAL A 510 -15.68 -18.03 11.04
C VAL A 510 -16.08 -17.35 9.75
N VAL A 511 -15.10 -16.87 8.98
CA VAL A 511 -15.31 -16.33 7.64
C VAL A 511 -14.74 -17.30 6.61
N THR A 512 -15.53 -17.60 5.57
CA THR A 512 -15.17 -18.58 4.53
C THR A 512 -15.34 -17.99 3.14
N GLY A 513 -14.50 -18.41 2.20
CA GLY A 513 -14.64 -18.10 0.78
C GLY A 513 -15.66 -19.01 0.07
N LYS A 514 -15.76 -18.89 -1.25
CA LYS A 514 -16.65 -19.68 -2.11
C LYS A 514 -16.40 -21.20 -2.00
N ASP A 515 -15.18 -21.59 -1.74
CA ASP A 515 -14.70 -22.97 -1.59
C ASP A 515 -14.99 -23.58 -0.21
N GLY A 516 -15.63 -22.81 0.69
CA GLY A 516 -15.86 -23.22 2.06
C GLY A 516 -14.61 -23.18 2.96
N GLN A 517 -13.44 -22.81 2.42
CA GLN A 517 -12.21 -22.67 3.19
C GLN A 517 -12.22 -21.35 3.97
N ARG A 518 -11.56 -21.34 5.13
CA ARG A 518 -11.40 -20.11 5.93
C ARG A 518 -10.63 -19.08 5.09
N THR A 519 -11.10 -17.84 5.14
CA THR A 519 -10.46 -16.71 4.44
C THR A 519 -10.15 -15.60 5.43
N SER A 520 -9.12 -14.82 5.12
CA SER A 520 -8.77 -13.64 5.91
C SER A 520 -9.84 -12.56 5.76
N TYR A 521 -10.04 -11.79 6.81
CA TYR A 521 -10.94 -10.65 6.84
C TYR A 521 -10.37 -9.57 7.76
N THR A 522 -10.76 -8.33 7.52
CA THR A 522 -10.47 -7.21 8.41
C THR A 522 -11.68 -6.96 9.30
N SER A 523 -11.48 -6.86 10.61
CA SER A 523 -12.52 -6.45 11.55
C SER A 523 -12.23 -5.04 12.08
N ILE A 524 -13.22 -4.17 12.01
CA ILE A 524 -13.16 -2.80 12.56
C ILE A 524 -14.29 -2.66 13.56
N ARG A 525 -13.96 -2.22 14.78
CA ARG A 525 -14.91 -1.97 15.84
C ARG A 525 -14.98 -0.47 16.14
N GLY A 526 -16.17 0.10 16.12
CA GLY A 526 -16.39 1.52 16.45
C GLY A 526 -17.85 1.88 16.43
N ASN A 527 -18.27 2.85 17.25
CA ASN A 527 -19.65 3.37 17.30
C ASN A 527 -20.71 2.27 17.42
N ASN A 528 -20.50 1.27 18.29
CA ASN A 528 -21.38 0.11 18.50
C ASN A 528 -21.56 -0.79 17.26
N ILE A 529 -20.68 -0.69 16.27
CA ILE A 529 -20.70 -1.47 15.03
C ILE A 529 -19.45 -2.35 14.95
N LEU A 530 -19.64 -3.62 14.63
CA LEU A 530 -18.57 -4.53 14.21
C LEU A 530 -18.63 -4.68 12.68
N SER A 531 -17.66 -4.14 11.98
CA SER A 531 -17.54 -4.26 10.52
C SER A 531 -16.55 -5.36 10.16
N LEU A 532 -17.00 -6.33 9.37
CA LEU A 532 -16.20 -7.43 8.83
C LEU A 532 -16.04 -7.21 7.32
N ARG A 533 -14.83 -6.98 6.85
CA ARG A 533 -14.53 -6.74 5.43
C ARG A 533 -13.74 -7.90 4.85
N VAL A 534 -14.18 -8.40 3.71
CA VAL A 534 -13.56 -9.51 2.96
C VAL A 534 -13.31 -9.06 1.54
N GLY A 535 -12.06 -9.06 1.11
CA GLY A 535 -11.64 -8.69 -0.26
C GLY A 535 -11.97 -9.77 -1.30
N ARG A 536 -13.19 -10.30 -1.29
CA ARG A 536 -13.67 -11.33 -2.24
C ARG A 536 -15.07 -10.99 -2.74
N PHE A 537 -15.38 -11.42 -3.94
CA PHE A 537 -16.72 -11.28 -4.54
C PHE A 537 -17.77 -12.21 -3.89
N THR A 538 -17.30 -13.32 -3.35
CA THR A 538 -18.14 -14.34 -2.70
C THR A 538 -17.47 -14.75 -1.39
N ALA A 539 -18.18 -14.55 -0.29
CA ALA A 539 -17.75 -14.97 1.03
C ALA A 539 -18.96 -15.13 1.96
N SER A 540 -18.78 -15.86 3.06
CA SER A 540 -19.78 -15.95 4.10
C SER A 540 -19.14 -15.84 5.48
N PHE A 541 -19.86 -15.29 6.45
CA PHE A 541 -19.49 -15.46 7.85
C PHE A 541 -20.49 -16.33 8.58
N ARG A 542 -20.00 -17.04 9.58
CA ARG A 542 -20.78 -17.86 10.48
C ARG A 542 -20.45 -17.46 11.93
N ILE A 543 -21.47 -17.27 12.74
CA ILE A 543 -21.34 -16.91 14.15
C ILE A 543 -22.45 -17.59 14.98
N SER A 544 -22.18 -17.93 16.25
CA SER A 544 -23.21 -18.45 17.14
C SER A 544 -23.97 -17.32 17.85
N LEU A 545 -25.21 -17.55 18.25
CA LEU A 545 -25.96 -16.58 19.07
C LEU A 545 -25.31 -16.36 20.44
N SER A 546 -24.61 -17.35 21.00
CA SER A 546 -23.81 -17.17 22.22
C SER A 546 -22.70 -16.14 22.03
N THR A 547 -21.99 -16.19 20.93
CA THR A 547 -20.97 -15.17 20.57
C THR A 547 -21.59 -13.81 20.31
N LEU A 548 -22.76 -13.75 19.66
CA LEU A 548 -23.49 -12.48 19.46
C LEU A 548 -23.92 -11.84 20.79
N ARG A 549 -24.33 -12.65 21.80
CA ARG A 549 -24.62 -12.14 23.16
C ARG A 549 -23.40 -11.54 23.83
N GLN A 550 -22.24 -12.17 23.66
CA GLN A 550 -20.98 -11.61 24.17
C GLN A 550 -20.66 -10.27 23.51
N LEU A 551 -20.74 -10.19 22.16
CA LEU A 551 -20.55 -8.95 21.43
C LEU A 551 -21.55 -7.86 21.84
N ARG A 552 -22.81 -8.24 22.09
CA ARG A 552 -23.86 -7.32 22.59
C ARG A 552 -23.51 -6.78 23.97
N ALA A 553 -23.04 -7.65 24.89
CA ALA A 553 -22.59 -7.25 26.21
C ALA A 553 -21.37 -6.32 26.17
N GLU A 554 -20.56 -6.42 25.15
CA GLU A 554 -19.43 -5.54 24.86
C GLU A 554 -19.82 -4.24 24.12
N GLY A 555 -21.14 -3.99 23.93
CA GLY A 555 -21.68 -2.78 23.34
C GLY A 555 -21.77 -2.77 21.81
N ILE A 556 -21.74 -3.94 21.15
CA ILE A 556 -21.98 -4.05 19.71
C ILE A 556 -23.48 -4.22 19.45
N ASP A 557 -24.08 -3.28 18.74
CA ASP A 557 -25.50 -3.27 18.38
C ASP A 557 -25.75 -3.82 16.97
N THR A 558 -24.76 -3.67 16.10
CA THR A 558 -24.87 -4.09 14.68
C THR A 558 -23.60 -4.75 14.17
N ILE A 559 -23.77 -5.70 13.23
CA ILE A 559 -22.66 -6.29 12.47
C ILE A 559 -22.84 -5.93 11.00
N THR A 560 -21.83 -5.32 10.41
CA THR A 560 -21.76 -5.06 8.97
C THR A 560 -20.81 -6.06 8.33
N PHE A 561 -21.28 -6.83 7.37
CA PHE A 561 -20.45 -7.71 6.54
C PHE A 561 -20.33 -7.15 5.15
N GLN A 562 -19.12 -6.97 4.69
CA GLN A 562 -18.81 -6.35 3.40
C GLN A 562 -17.90 -7.26 2.58
N THR A 563 -18.33 -7.54 1.36
CA THR A 563 -17.54 -8.10 0.26
C THR A 563 -17.36 -7.03 -0.82
N ILE A 564 -16.62 -7.31 -1.88
CA ILE A 564 -16.36 -6.33 -2.94
C ILE A 564 -17.66 -5.76 -3.56
N LEU A 565 -18.69 -6.59 -3.73
CA LEU A 565 -19.94 -6.18 -4.42
C LEU A 565 -21.15 -6.05 -3.49
N CYS A 566 -21.03 -6.39 -2.21
CA CYS A 566 -22.18 -6.45 -1.33
C CYS A 566 -21.81 -6.00 0.09
N SER A 567 -22.66 -5.18 0.68
CA SER A 567 -22.56 -4.78 2.09
C SER A 567 -23.91 -4.99 2.76
N THR A 568 -23.92 -5.72 3.87
CA THR A 568 -25.13 -6.02 4.63
C THR A 568 -24.91 -5.71 6.10
N THR A 569 -25.83 -4.99 6.71
CA THR A 569 -25.82 -4.68 8.14
C THR A 569 -26.95 -5.43 8.83
N LEU A 570 -26.62 -6.13 9.89
CA LEU A 570 -27.53 -6.94 10.70
C LEU A 570 -27.64 -6.36 12.11
N SER A 571 -28.86 -6.28 12.66
CA SER A 571 -29.09 -5.96 14.06
C SER A 571 -28.80 -7.16 14.95
N VAL A 572 -27.93 -6.98 15.94
CA VAL A 572 -27.60 -8.05 16.90
C VAL A 572 -28.83 -8.43 17.71
N ASP A 573 -29.67 -7.47 18.14
CA ASP A 573 -30.87 -7.72 18.91
C ASP A 573 -31.91 -8.52 18.12
N GLU A 574 -32.11 -8.21 16.82
CA GLU A 574 -33.01 -8.98 15.95
C GLU A 574 -32.54 -10.44 15.80
N LEU A 575 -31.24 -10.65 15.59
CA LEU A 575 -30.67 -12.00 15.48
C LEU A 575 -30.81 -12.77 16.80
N LEU A 576 -30.58 -12.13 17.95
CA LEU A 576 -30.69 -12.76 19.27
C LEU A 576 -32.12 -13.19 19.62
N ALA A 577 -33.13 -12.56 19.02
CA ALA A 577 -34.53 -12.94 19.20
C ALA A 577 -34.92 -14.22 18.44
N MET A 578 -34.05 -14.76 17.54
CA MET A 578 -34.39 -15.85 16.63
C MET A 578 -34.05 -17.26 17.14
N GLY A 579 -33.37 -17.41 18.26
CA GLY A 579 -33.01 -18.76 18.72
C GLY A 579 -32.26 -18.84 20.03
N GLY A 580 -31.93 -20.08 20.42
CA GLY A 580 -31.14 -20.40 21.61
C GLY A 580 -29.62 -20.21 21.38
N GLU A 581 -28.82 -20.47 22.42
CA GLU A 581 -27.38 -20.20 22.45
C GLU A 581 -26.58 -20.93 21.39
N ASP A 582 -26.94 -22.16 21.05
CA ASP A 582 -26.26 -23.00 20.07
C ASP A 582 -26.71 -22.73 18.63
N THR A 583 -27.65 -21.80 18.43
CA THR A 583 -28.13 -21.45 17.09
C THR A 583 -27.03 -20.72 16.32
N SER A 584 -26.75 -21.16 15.08
CA SER A 584 -25.78 -20.52 14.21
C SER A 584 -26.45 -19.55 13.25
N VAL A 585 -25.87 -18.39 13.09
CA VAL A 585 -26.19 -17.38 12.05
C VAL A 585 -25.16 -17.49 10.94
N VAL A 586 -25.62 -17.56 9.70
CA VAL A 586 -24.76 -17.53 8.51
C VAL A 586 -25.27 -16.46 7.56
N LEU A 587 -24.44 -15.47 7.25
CA LEU A 587 -24.68 -14.53 6.17
C LEU A 587 -23.72 -14.85 5.02
N ALA A 588 -24.26 -15.11 3.85
CA ALA A 588 -23.48 -15.37 2.64
C ALA A 588 -23.71 -14.29 1.59
N HIS A 589 -22.64 -13.72 1.08
CA HIS A 589 -22.64 -12.86 -0.09
C HIS A 589 -22.16 -13.67 -1.31
N ASN A 590 -22.88 -13.57 -2.43
CA ASN A 590 -22.52 -14.21 -3.68
C ASN A 590 -22.79 -13.25 -4.84
N LEU A 591 -21.72 -12.69 -5.41
CA LEU A 591 -21.77 -11.80 -6.60
C LEU A 591 -22.86 -10.71 -6.49
N GLY A 592 -22.89 -9.97 -5.38
CA GLY A 592 -23.83 -8.86 -5.16
C GLY A 592 -25.21 -9.28 -4.60
N THR A 593 -25.42 -10.56 -4.29
CA THR A 593 -26.61 -11.03 -3.57
C THR A 593 -26.24 -11.45 -2.15
N ALA A 594 -27.15 -11.23 -1.21
CA ALA A 594 -26.99 -11.65 0.18
C ALA A 594 -28.06 -12.68 0.57
N ARG A 595 -27.66 -13.66 1.38
CA ARG A 595 -28.55 -14.66 1.96
C ARG A 595 -28.25 -14.84 3.43
N LEU A 596 -29.29 -14.76 4.27
CA LEU A 596 -29.19 -14.95 5.72
C LEU A 596 -29.88 -16.24 6.11
N THR A 597 -29.19 -17.07 6.90
CA THR A 597 -29.80 -18.25 7.56
C THR A 597 -29.54 -18.23 9.04
N VAL A 598 -30.56 -18.55 9.84
CA VAL A 598 -30.49 -18.66 11.30
C VAL A 598 -31.01 -20.04 11.69
N GLY A 599 -30.19 -20.83 12.38
CA GLY A 599 -30.54 -22.21 12.72
C GLY A 599 -30.83 -23.12 11.53
N GLY A 600 -30.35 -22.75 10.33
CA GLY A 600 -30.59 -23.46 9.08
C GLY A 600 -31.84 -23.01 8.30
N ALA A 601 -32.71 -22.19 8.91
CA ALA A 601 -33.87 -21.59 8.24
C ALA A 601 -33.44 -20.32 7.46
N ASP A 602 -34.07 -20.08 6.30
CA ASP A 602 -33.83 -18.88 5.50
C ASP A 602 -34.58 -17.69 6.09
N HIS A 603 -33.86 -16.61 6.37
CA HIS A 603 -34.36 -15.35 6.91
C HIS A 603 -33.87 -14.16 6.06
N SER A 604 -33.70 -14.39 4.75
CA SER A 604 -33.22 -13.35 3.83
C SER A 604 -34.20 -12.18 3.66
N GLU A 605 -35.44 -12.31 4.14
CA GLU A 605 -36.41 -11.20 4.24
C GLU A 605 -35.97 -10.08 5.19
N LEU A 606 -35.01 -10.34 6.09
CA LEU A 606 -34.45 -9.33 7.00
C LEU A 606 -33.33 -8.51 6.36
N LEU A 607 -32.88 -8.92 5.19
CA LEU A 607 -31.85 -8.20 4.44
C LEU A 607 -32.50 -7.04 3.69
N LYS A 608 -32.24 -5.81 4.15
CA LYS A 608 -32.72 -4.57 3.53
C LYS A 608 -31.62 -3.93 2.72
#